data_a1d40814655f1d44323a53f42fe5041d
#
_entry.id   a1d40814655f1d44323a53f42fe5041d
#
_cell.length_a   1.000
_cell.length_b   1.000
_cell.length_c   1.000
_cell.angle_alpha   90.00
_cell.angle_beta   90.00
_cell.angle_gamma   90.00
#
_symmetry.space_group_name_H-M   'P 1'
#
loop_
_entity.id
_entity.type
_entity.pdbx_description
1 polymer ?
#
loop_
_entity_poly.entity_id
_entity_poly.type
_entity_poly.pdbx_seq_one_letter_code
_entity_poly.pdbx_strand_id
1 'polypeptide(L)'
;TRYTTAKAIEVGNNIISPYNDALSTVVTAGTTLNVTSANLTWLAQPTKNAITGLLDKLYLVKVPYIAFAKTGDTQTYNFLAGLEERYGVEGLGTREKLLFDKLNGITKGEGDLFAQAVDEMKGHQYANIQQRTNATGNALDNEFSYLRNEWRNPTKQNNKIKAFGLRDEYSTDTAGIFDYKSNAYGVAYVHEDEKVRMGNSSGWYAGAVTNRFRFKDLGKSREDQTMIKAGIFKTMSPKKDYNGALQWTVAGDVFAGINNMKRKFWIVDDTFEAKSTYHTYGAALKNELGYDIRMSERTHLRPFGALKMEYGRFNDVKENSGQVRLQVKGNDYFSVKPETGVEFKYVQPLAVKTNLTVGLTAAYENEIGKLQNGNQARVRYTTADWYNLEKEKEDRRGNGKFDLNIGVD
;
A
#
# COMPACT_ATOMS: atom_id res chain seq x y z
N THR A 1 17.64 29.98 6.99
CA THR A 1 18.29 29.84 8.33
C THR A 1 18.06 28.45 8.85
N ARG A 2 19.16 27.74 9.20
CA ARG A 2 19.15 26.36 9.67
C ARG A 2 19.11 26.30 11.20
N TYR A 3 18.09 26.89 11.80
CA TYR A 3 17.94 26.81 13.24
C TYR A 3 16.92 25.72 13.58
N THR A 4 17.41 24.64 14.11
CA THR A 4 16.63 23.65 14.82
C THR A 4 16.57 24.03 16.29
N THR A 5 15.52 23.65 16.95
CA THR A 5 15.30 23.68 18.41
C THR A 5 16.11 24.69 19.24
N ALA A 6 15.45 25.57 19.93
CA ALA A 6 15.94 26.39 21.03
C ALA A 6 16.99 27.49 20.70
N LYS A 7 17.37 27.68 19.43
CA LYS A 7 18.19 28.84 19.07
C LYS A 7 17.31 30.02 18.71
N ALA A 8 17.36 31.04 19.55
CA ALA A 8 16.76 32.33 19.27
C ALA A 8 17.60 33.10 18.25
N ILE A 9 16.97 33.72 17.28
CA ILE A 9 17.61 34.66 16.37
C ILE A 9 17.31 36.05 16.88
N GLU A 10 18.37 36.78 17.27
CA GLU A 10 18.23 38.19 17.57
C GLU A 10 17.92 38.94 16.29
N VAL A 11 16.74 39.55 16.22
CA VAL A 11 16.29 40.31 15.05
C VAL A 11 16.91 41.70 15.04
N GLY A 12 17.30 42.19 16.21
CA GLY A 12 18.06 43.44 16.39
C GLY A 12 18.03 43.91 17.81
N ASN A 13 19.02 44.73 18.11
CA ASN A 13 19.06 45.58 19.28
C ASN A 13 18.31 46.88 18.95
N ASN A 14 17.56 47.41 19.88
CA ASN A 14 16.87 48.68 19.76
C ASN A 14 15.87 48.82 18.59
N ILE A 15 15.37 47.72 18.03
CA ILE A 15 14.31 47.80 17.00
C ILE A 15 13.08 48.55 17.57
N ILE A 16 12.83 48.40 18.85
CA ILE A 16 11.71 49.03 19.55
C ILE A 16 12.13 50.29 20.32
N SER A 17 13.42 50.65 20.27
CA SER A 17 13.96 51.81 21.02
C SER A 17 13.30 53.14 20.63
N PRO A 18 13.04 53.45 19.35
CA PRO A 18 12.29 54.65 18.98
C PRO A 18 10.86 54.68 19.53
N TYR A 19 10.28 53.51 19.75
CA TYR A 19 8.95 53.38 20.33
C TYR A 19 8.98 53.37 21.86
N ASN A 20 10.10 52.98 22.47
CA ASN A 20 10.25 53.05 23.91
C ASN A 20 10.19 54.49 24.44
N ASP A 21 10.76 55.45 23.72
CA ASP A 21 10.66 56.85 24.10
C ASP A 21 9.24 57.40 23.93
N ALA A 22 8.53 57.01 22.89
CA ALA A 22 7.13 57.34 22.68
C ALA A 22 6.19 56.61 23.62
N LEU A 23 6.50 55.35 23.96
CA LEU A 23 5.70 54.49 24.83
C LEU A 23 6.04 54.66 26.31
N SER A 24 7.16 55.27 26.66
CA SER A 24 7.55 55.54 28.07
C SER A 24 6.55 56.41 28.78
N THR A 25 5.82 57.23 28.05
CA THR A 25 4.70 58.05 28.60
C THR A 25 3.38 57.30 28.67
N VAL A 26 3.20 56.20 27.93
CA VAL A 26 1.97 55.41 27.83
C VAL A 26 2.08 54.12 28.64
N VAL A 27 3.26 53.54 28.77
CA VAL A 27 3.53 52.31 29.54
C VAL A 27 3.85 52.68 30.99
N THR A 28 2.86 53.18 31.72
CA THR A 28 2.92 53.28 33.16
C THR A 28 2.98 51.89 33.80
N ALA A 29 3.54 51.84 35.02
CA ALA A 29 3.70 50.60 35.78
C ALA A 29 2.42 49.74 35.73
N GLY A 30 2.50 48.54 35.14
CA GLY A 30 1.40 47.62 35.01
C GLY A 30 0.90 47.34 33.56
N THR A 31 1.35 48.10 32.57
CA THR A 31 0.99 47.82 31.16
C THR A 31 1.90 46.73 30.59
N THR A 32 1.29 45.64 30.11
CA THR A 32 2.01 44.54 29.45
C THR A 32 1.94 44.72 27.95
N LEU A 33 3.09 44.94 27.31
CA LEU A 33 3.16 44.90 25.86
C LEU A 33 3.24 43.45 25.37
N ASN A 34 2.21 42.99 24.68
CA ASN A 34 2.19 41.67 24.11
C ASN A 34 2.68 41.74 22.65
N VAL A 35 3.82 41.14 22.39
CA VAL A 35 4.32 40.91 21.04
C VAL A 35 3.91 39.48 20.62
N THR A 36 3.10 39.38 19.58
CA THR A 36 2.64 38.09 19.07
C THR A 36 3.15 37.86 17.67
N SER A 37 3.48 36.61 17.35
CA SER A 37 3.77 36.19 16.01
C SER A 37 2.49 35.71 15.33
N ALA A 38 2.30 36.09 14.09
CA ALA A 38 1.21 35.52 13.23
C ALA A 38 1.54 34.12 12.74
N ASN A 39 2.78 33.68 12.89
CA ASN A 39 3.27 32.41 12.40
C ASN A 39 3.07 31.28 13.43
N LEU A 40 2.79 30.07 12.98
CA LEU A 40 2.59 28.91 13.84
C LEU A 40 3.91 28.35 14.39
N THR A 41 4.94 28.28 13.59
CA THR A 41 6.21 27.60 13.92
C THR A 41 7.30 28.55 14.38
N TRP A 42 7.12 29.86 14.23
CA TRP A 42 8.04 30.87 14.71
C TRP A 42 7.35 31.83 15.65
N LEU A 43 7.96 32.04 16.82
CA LEU A 43 7.45 32.92 17.83
C LEU A 43 8.36 34.19 17.94
N ALA A 44 7.73 35.30 18.19
CA ALA A 44 8.41 36.53 18.57
C ALA A 44 8.55 36.57 20.09
N GLN A 45 9.77 36.67 20.59
CA GLN A 45 10.08 36.69 22.00
C GLN A 45 10.75 38.01 22.35
N PRO A 46 10.01 38.96 22.92
CA PRO A 46 10.60 40.20 23.42
C PRO A 46 11.30 39.97 24.76
N THR A 47 12.39 40.68 24.99
CA THR A 47 13.05 40.74 26.30
C THR A 47 13.04 42.17 26.85
N LYS A 48 13.04 42.29 28.16
CA LYS A 48 13.11 43.58 28.84
C LYS A 48 14.50 43.78 29.39
N ASN A 49 14.96 45.03 29.36
CA ASN A 49 16.15 45.45 30.06
C ASN A 49 15.91 45.33 31.57
N ALA A 50 16.81 44.65 32.27
CA ALA A 50 16.67 44.37 33.69
C ALA A 50 16.71 45.64 34.58
N ILE A 51 17.34 46.72 34.09
CA ILE A 51 17.50 47.98 34.85
C ILE A 51 16.33 48.92 34.57
N THR A 52 15.98 49.08 33.27
CA THR A 52 14.98 50.09 32.88
C THR A 52 13.55 49.54 32.79
N GLY A 53 13.39 48.19 32.73
CA GLY A 53 12.08 47.54 32.52
C GLY A 53 11.51 47.74 31.11
N LEU A 54 12.20 48.45 30.23
CA LEU A 54 11.79 48.72 28.86
C LEU A 54 12.13 47.55 27.93
N LEU A 55 11.43 47.44 26.82
CA LEU A 55 11.73 46.45 25.78
C LEU A 55 13.12 46.75 25.18
N ASP A 56 13.98 45.73 25.21
CA ASP A 56 15.37 45.85 24.79
C ASP A 56 15.63 45.13 23.49
N LYS A 57 15.27 43.85 23.42
CA LYS A 57 15.57 42.99 22.28
C LYS A 57 14.35 42.20 21.84
N LEU A 58 14.33 41.87 20.56
CA LEU A 58 13.36 40.98 19.97
C LEU A 58 14.07 39.79 19.37
N TYR A 59 13.62 38.60 19.75
CA TYR A 59 14.09 37.32 19.22
C TYR A 59 13.00 36.63 18.40
N LEU A 60 13.42 35.95 17.35
CA LEU A 60 12.60 34.93 16.70
C LEU A 60 13.04 33.56 17.20
N VAL A 61 12.10 32.80 17.71
CA VAL A 61 12.32 31.46 18.25
C VAL A 61 11.51 30.46 17.42
N LYS A 62 12.20 29.49 16.82
CA LYS A 62 11.49 28.41 16.14
C LYS A 62 10.94 27.43 17.18
N VAL A 63 9.65 27.11 17.04
CA VAL A 63 9.02 26.03 17.79
C VAL A 63 9.46 24.70 17.16
N PRO A 64 10.06 23.77 17.93
CA PRO A 64 10.39 22.46 17.41
C PRO A 64 9.15 21.74 16.90
N TYR A 65 9.24 21.04 15.77
CA TYR A 65 8.09 20.33 15.21
C TYR A 65 7.52 19.30 16.17
N ILE A 66 8.33 18.69 17.03
CA ILE A 66 7.88 17.74 18.06
C ILE A 66 6.85 18.35 19.03
N ALA A 67 6.87 19.67 19.22
CA ALA A 67 5.91 20.36 20.09
C ALA A 67 4.46 20.29 19.56
N PHE A 68 4.27 19.96 18.28
CA PHE A 68 2.95 19.82 17.66
C PHE A 68 2.37 18.41 17.81
N ALA A 69 3.11 17.45 18.35
CA ALA A 69 2.58 16.15 18.69
C ALA A 69 1.63 16.26 19.89
N LYS A 70 0.46 15.61 19.79
CA LYS A 70 -0.46 15.52 20.93
C LYS A 70 0.18 14.70 22.04
N THR A 71 -0.17 15.01 23.28
CA THR A 71 0.29 14.25 24.45
C THR A 71 -0.10 12.77 24.30
N GLY A 72 0.89 11.88 24.41
CA GLY A 72 0.72 10.44 24.27
C GLY A 72 0.77 9.91 22.84
N ASP A 73 0.81 10.77 21.83
CA ASP A 73 0.98 10.36 20.42
C ASP A 73 2.47 10.21 20.08
N THR A 74 3.04 9.09 20.50
CA THR A 74 4.44 8.74 20.26
C THR A 74 4.74 8.57 18.76
N GLN A 75 3.78 8.11 17.97
CA GLN A 75 3.97 7.87 16.55
C GLN A 75 4.19 9.19 15.79
N THR A 76 3.33 10.16 16.01
CA THR A 76 3.51 11.50 15.43
C THR A 76 4.76 12.20 15.97
N TYR A 77 5.06 12.03 17.24
CA TYR A 77 6.29 12.57 17.84
C TYR A 77 7.54 12.04 17.13
N ASN A 78 7.63 10.74 16.89
CA ASN A 78 8.78 10.12 16.21
C ASN A 78 8.93 10.61 14.77
N PHE A 79 7.82 10.76 14.05
CA PHE A 79 7.84 11.36 12.72
C PHE A 79 8.35 12.82 12.77
N LEU A 80 7.82 13.62 13.67
CA LEU A 80 8.17 15.04 13.81
C LEU A 80 9.61 15.23 14.26
N ALA A 81 10.15 14.32 15.07
CA ALA A 81 11.57 14.32 15.45
C ALA A 81 12.47 14.14 14.22
N GLY A 82 12.12 13.22 13.33
CA GLY A 82 12.83 13.04 12.07
C GLY A 82 12.70 14.24 11.14
N LEU A 83 11.52 14.83 11.06
CA LEU A 83 11.27 16.04 10.28
C LEU A 83 12.12 17.22 10.75
N GLU A 84 12.24 17.39 12.08
CA GLU A 84 13.09 18.44 12.67
C GLU A 84 14.56 18.25 12.33
N GLU A 85 15.07 17.02 12.36
CA GLU A 85 16.45 16.73 11.97
C GLU A 85 16.71 17.09 10.50
N ARG A 86 15.76 16.77 9.60
CA ARG A 86 15.88 17.12 8.18
C ARG A 86 15.84 18.62 7.93
N TYR A 87 15.02 19.35 8.67
CA TYR A 87 15.00 20.81 8.60
C TYR A 87 16.37 21.42 8.85
N GLY A 88 17.12 20.88 9.81
CA GLY A 88 18.42 21.38 10.20
C GLY A 88 19.53 21.24 9.16
N VAL A 89 19.39 20.32 8.20
CA VAL A 89 20.45 19.93 7.24
C VAL A 89 20.16 20.32 5.79
N GLU A 90 18.95 20.75 5.48
CA GLU A 90 18.57 21.04 4.09
C GLU A 90 19.27 22.28 3.52
N GLY A 91 19.69 22.17 2.25
CA GLY A 91 20.34 23.24 1.50
C GLY A 91 19.38 24.33 1.06
N LEU A 92 19.88 25.55 0.99
CA LEU A 92 19.15 26.66 0.37
C LEU A 92 18.90 26.38 -1.11
N GLY A 93 17.72 26.75 -1.59
CA GLY A 93 17.33 26.60 -3.01
C GLY A 93 16.90 25.18 -3.41
N THR A 94 16.89 24.21 -2.49
CA THR A 94 16.38 22.87 -2.77
C THR A 94 14.86 22.82 -2.69
N ARG A 95 14.27 21.82 -3.36
CA ARG A 95 12.84 21.57 -3.30
C ARG A 95 12.38 21.18 -1.89
N GLU A 96 13.21 20.47 -1.14
CA GLU A 96 12.93 20.12 0.26
C GLU A 96 12.94 21.35 1.16
N LYS A 97 13.86 22.30 0.92
CA LYS A 97 13.84 23.59 1.64
C LYS A 97 12.55 24.37 1.39
N LEU A 98 12.05 24.34 0.15
CA LEU A 98 10.77 24.96 -0.19
C LEU A 98 9.61 24.32 0.59
N LEU A 99 9.62 22.99 0.78
CA LEU A 99 8.64 22.30 1.61
C LEU A 99 8.66 22.85 3.06
N PHE A 100 9.84 22.99 3.66
CA PHE A 100 9.97 23.55 5.00
C PHE A 100 9.57 25.02 5.05
N ASP A 101 9.84 25.78 4.02
CA ASP A 101 9.40 27.19 3.93
C ASP A 101 7.87 27.28 3.90
N LYS A 102 7.20 26.36 3.20
CA LYS A 102 5.74 26.28 3.22
C LYS A 102 5.17 25.87 4.57
N LEU A 103 5.77 24.89 5.25
CA LEU A 103 5.38 24.52 6.62
C LEU A 103 5.55 25.68 7.59
N ASN A 104 6.66 26.39 7.49
CA ASN A 104 6.97 27.52 8.34
C ASN A 104 6.22 28.81 7.96
N GLY A 105 5.57 28.82 6.81
CA GLY A 105 4.67 29.89 6.39
C GLY A 105 3.23 29.77 6.91
N ILE A 106 2.89 28.65 7.55
CA ILE A 106 1.54 28.42 8.10
C ILE A 106 1.29 29.40 9.25
N THR A 107 0.12 30.06 9.24
CA THR A 107 -0.26 31.03 10.24
C THR A 107 -0.75 30.35 11.52
N LYS A 108 -0.73 31.07 12.64
CA LYS A 108 -1.10 30.56 13.95
C LYS A 108 -2.53 30.01 14.02
N GLY A 109 -3.45 30.57 13.22
CA GLY A 109 -4.85 30.12 13.15
C GLY A 109 -5.06 28.87 12.27
N GLU A 110 -4.04 28.39 11.58
CA GLU A 110 -4.12 27.31 10.58
C GLU A 110 -3.45 26.01 11.07
N GLY A 111 -3.58 25.69 12.35
CA GLY A 111 -3.00 24.48 12.94
C GLY A 111 -3.48 23.19 12.28
N ASP A 112 -4.71 23.16 11.77
CA ASP A 112 -5.25 22.02 11.04
C ASP A 112 -4.53 21.78 9.70
N LEU A 113 -4.11 22.85 9.04
CA LEU A 113 -3.33 22.76 7.80
C LEU A 113 -1.94 22.15 8.07
N PHE A 114 -1.32 22.48 9.19
CA PHE A 114 -0.08 21.84 9.61
C PHE A 114 -0.28 20.36 9.93
N ALA A 115 -1.32 20.02 10.67
CA ALA A 115 -1.66 18.62 10.99
C ALA A 115 -1.92 17.81 9.73
N GLN A 116 -2.62 18.37 8.75
CA GLN A 116 -2.84 17.74 7.45
C GLN A 116 -1.52 17.50 6.70
N ALA A 117 -0.63 18.50 6.67
CA ALA A 117 0.67 18.37 6.02
C ALA A 117 1.52 17.26 6.67
N VAL A 118 1.49 17.16 7.99
CA VAL A 118 2.18 16.09 8.73
C VAL A 118 1.62 14.73 8.37
N ASP A 119 0.30 14.59 8.34
CA ASP A 119 -0.37 13.34 7.97
C ASP A 119 -0.02 12.92 6.54
N GLU A 120 -0.03 13.84 5.60
CA GLU A 120 0.36 13.62 4.21
C GLU A 120 1.80 13.09 4.05
N MET A 121 2.73 13.53 4.89
CA MET A 121 4.13 13.14 4.82
C MET A 121 4.43 11.77 5.45
N LYS A 122 3.54 11.22 6.27
CA LYS A 122 3.80 9.98 7.03
C LYS A 122 3.98 8.72 6.19
N GLY A 123 3.53 8.72 4.94
CA GLY A 123 3.73 7.57 4.05
C GLY A 123 2.67 6.48 4.19
N HIS A 124 1.43 6.85 4.36
CA HIS A 124 0.28 5.92 4.44
C HIS A 124 0.18 4.99 3.22
N GLN A 125 0.76 5.39 2.07
CA GLN A 125 0.84 4.56 0.87
C GLN A 125 1.56 3.22 1.12
N TYR A 126 2.44 3.16 2.12
CA TYR A 126 3.16 1.95 2.49
C TYR A 126 2.44 1.09 3.55
N ALA A 127 1.29 1.52 4.04
CA ALA A 127 0.57 0.82 5.10
C ALA A 127 0.08 -0.56 4.67
N ASN A 128 -0.30 -0.74 3.42
CA ASN A 128 -0.89 -1.96 2.89
C ASN A 128 -0.09 -2.59 1.73
N ILE A 129 1.23 -2.54 1.80
CA ILE A 129 2.13 -3.18 0.81
C ILE A 129 1.79 -4.66 0.65
N GLN A 130 1.60 -5.37 1.76
CA GLN A 130 1.35 -6.81 1.77
C GLN A 130 0.04 -7.16 1.03
N GLN A 131 -1.00 -6.38 1.27
CA GLN A 131 -2.28 -6.57 0.60
C GLN A 131 -2.13 -6.34 -0.92
N ARG A 132 -1.40 -5.32 -1.35
CA ARG A 132 -1.15 -5.07 -2.77
C ARG A 132 -0.32 -6.16 -3.43
N THR A 133 0.70 -6.66 -2.74
CA THR A 133 1.52 -7.78 -3.22
C THR A 133 0.68 -9.03 -3.41
N ASN A 134 -0.17 -9.36 -2.45
CA ASN A 134 -1.10 -10.49 -2.54
C ASN A 134 -2.10 -10.30 -3.69
N ALA A 135 -2.65 -9.11 -3.87
CA ALA A 135 -3.56 -8.81 -4.97
C ALA A 135 -2.90 -9.00 -6.35
N THR A 136 -1.65 -8.57 -6.48
CA THR A 136 -0.88 -8.76 -7.72
C THR A 136 -0.65 -10.25 -8.02
N GLY A 137 -0.27 -11.03 -7.02
CA GLY A 137 -0.09 -12.47 -7.16
C GLY A 137 -1.39 -13.20 -7.51
N ASN A 138 -2.50 -12.79 -6.93
CA ASN A 138 -3.81 -13.38 -7.19
C ASN A 138 -4.27 -13.20 -8.64
N ALA A 139 -3.88 -12.13 -9.30
CA ALA A 139 -4.17 -11.93 -10.72
C ALA A 139 -3.58 -13.06 -11.60
N LEU A 140 -2.34 -13.49 -11.32
CA LEU A 140 -1.74 -14.66 -11.96
C LEU A 140 -2.38 -15.98 -11.52
N ASP A 141 -2.63 -16.14 -10.23
CA ASP A 141 -3.14 -17.40 -9.67
C ASP A 141 -4.51 -17.78 -10.23
N ASN A 142 -5.36 -16.80 -10.48
CA ASN A 142 -6.65 -17.03 -11.12
C ASN A 142 -6.48 -17.61 -12.53
N GLU A 143 -5.53 -17.08 -13.30
CA GLU A 143 -5.24 -17.56 -14.64
C GLU A 143 -4.59 -18.96 -14.63
N PHE A 144 -3.68 -19.22 -13.72
CA PHE A 144 -3.11 -20.56 -13.55
C PHE A 144 -4.17 -21.58 -13.17
N SER A 145 -5.07 -21.23 -12.25
CA SER A 145 -6.18 -22.09 -11.86
C SER A 145 -7.10 -22.42 -13.02
N TYR A 146 -7.38 -21.47 -13.89
CA TYR A 146 -8.14 -21.67 -15.10
C TYR A 146 -7.42 -22.62 -16.08
N LEU A 147 -6.16 -22.33 -16.38
CA LEU A 147 -5.42 -23.05 -17.41
C LEU A 147 -5.14 -24.52 -17.04
N ARG A 148 -4.85 -24.82 -15.77
CA ARG A 148 -4.53 -26.17 -15.35
C ARG A 148 -5.74 -27.04 -15.00
N ASN A 149 -6.92 -26.47 -14.93
CA ASN A 149 -8.12 -27.19 -14.59
C ASN A 149 -8.88 -27.60 -15.86
N GLU A 150 -8.88 -28.90 -16.17
CA GLU A 150 -9.58 -29.44 -17.35
C GLU A 150 -11.07 -29.16 -17.34
N TRP A 151 -11.67 -29.07 -16.18
CA TRP A 151 -13.09 -28.83 -16.08
C TRP A 151 -13.43 -27.39 -16.53
N ARG A 152 -12.55 -26.43 -16.22
CA ARG A 152 -12.69 -25.00 -16.61
C ARG A 152 -12.18 -24.74 -18.02
N ASN A 153 -11.09 -25.41 -18.38
CA ASN A 153 -10.45 -25.27 -19.68
C ASN A 153 -10.26 -26.66 -20.33
N PRO A 154 -11.18 -27.08 -21.16
CA PRO A 154 -11.20 -28.44 -21.69
C PRO A 154 -10.17 -28.74 -22.80
N THR A 155 -9.34 -27.77 -23.16
CA THR A 155 -8.31 -27.98 -24.19
C THR A 155 -7.38 -29.15 -23.85
N LYS A 156 -7.07 -29.97 -24.82
CA LYS A 156 -6.22 -31.16 -24.69
C LYS A 156 -4.73 -30.86 -24.96
N GLN A 157 -4.40 -29.62 -25.24
CA GLN A 157 -3.02 -29.23 -25.52
C GLN A 157 -2.18 -29.27 -24.23
N ASN A 158 -0.93 -29.76 -24.34
CA ASN A 158 0.00 -29.83 -23.23
C ASN A 158 0.55 -28.46 -22.84
N ASN A 159 0.56 -27.53 -23.77
CA ASN A 159 1.05 -26.17 -23.58
C ASN A 159 -0.10 -25.19 -23.72
N LYS A 160 -0.35 -24.41 -22.68
CA LYS A 160 -1.46 -23.45 -22.59
C LYS A 160 -0.90 -22.09 -22.21
N ILE A 161 -1.25 -21.08 -22.98
CA ILE A 161 -0.83 -19.71 -22.74
C ILE A 161 -2.03 -18.78 -22.76
N LYS A 162 -2.06 -17.81 -21.87
CA LYS A 162 -3.13 -16.80 -21.81
C LYS A 162 -2.56 -15.45 -21.44
N ALA A 163 -2.83 -14.45 -22.28
CA ALA A 163 -2.66 -13.06 -21.93
C ALA A 163 -3.94 -12.56 -21.24
N PHE A 164 -3.81 -11.71 -20.24
CA PHE A 164 -4.95 -11.22 -19.48
C PHE A 164 -4.79 -9.76 -19.05
N GLY A 165 -5.92 -9.14 -18.76
CA GLY A 165 -6.01 -7.82 -18.12
C GLY A 165 -7.07 -7.86 -17.03
N LEU A 166 -6.81 -7.16 -15.93
CA LEU A 166 -7.71 -7.08 -14.77
C LEU A 166 -7.79 -5.64 -14.27
N ARG A 167 -9.00 -5.20 -13.97
CA ARG A 167 -9.23 -3.96 -13.21
C ARG A 167 -9.79 -4.32 -11.84
N ASP A 168 -9.27 -3.66 -10.82
CA ASP A 168 -9.73 -3.86 -9.46
C ASP A 168 -9.77 -2.53 -8.70
N GLU A 169 -10.54 -2.50 -7.63
CA GLU A 169 -10.67 -1.36 -6.74
C GLU A 169 -10.68 -1.85 -5.30
N TYR A 170 -9.86 -1.23 -4.48
CA TYR A 170 -9.77 -1.49 -3.06
C TYR A 170 -10.32 -0.29 -2.29
N SER A 171 -11.27 -0.54 -1.40
CA SER A 171 -11.84 0.47 -0.52
C SER A 171 -11.80 0.00 0.92
N THR A 172 -11.53 0.92 1.83
CA THR A 172 -11.46 0.67 3.27
C THR A 172 -12.01 1.83 4.07
N ASP A 173 -12.61 1.54 5.20
CA ASP A 173 -13.06 2.54 6.17
C ASP A 173 -11.99 2.86 7.23
N THR A 174 -10.83 2.22 7.16
CA THR A 174 -9.73 2.45 8.10
C THR A 174 -9.01 3.74 7.75
N ALA A 175 -9.07 4.72 8.64
CA ALA A 175 -8.31 5.95 8.51
C ALA A 175 -6.81 5.65 8.50
N GLY A 176 -6.06 6.34 7.63
CA GLY A 176 -4.61 6.13 7.46
C GLY A 176 -4.25 4.99 6.52
N ILE A 177 -5.21 4.43 5.80
CA ILE A 177 -5.00 3.50 4.69
C ILE A 177 -5.72 4.04 3.47
N PHE A 178 -5.01 4.24 2.38
CA PHE A 178 -5.60 4.78 1.17
C PHE A 178 -6.29 3.73 0.33
N ASP A 179 -7.46 4.08 -0.17
CA ASP A 179 -8.10 3.37 -1.27
C ASP A 179 -7.26 3.48 -2.53
N TYR A 180 -7.41 2.51 -3.42
CA TYR A 180 -6.77 2.57 -4.72
C TYR A 180 -7.59 1.90 -5.81
N LYS A 181 -7.27 2.25 -7.06
CA LYS A 181 -7.64 1.51 -8.26
C LYS A 181 -6.41 0.84 -8.83
N SER A 182 -6.56 -0.35 -9.37
CA SER A 182 -5.47 -1.07 -9.99
C SER A 182 -5.83 -1.62 -11.37
N ASN A 183 -4.82 -1.69 -12.24
CA ASN A 183 -4.89 -2.32 -13.55
C ASN A 183 -3.72 -3.28 -13.70
N ALA A 184 -4.01 -4.55 -13.85
CA ALA A 184 -3.03 -5.60 -14.05
C ALA A 184 -3.04 -6.10 -15.49
N TYR A 185 -1.86 -6.36 -16.02
CA TYR A 185 -1.64 -6.99 -17.32
C TYR A 185 -0.60 -8.08 -17.17
N GLY A 186 -0.85 -9.23 -17.78
CA GLY A 186 0.09 -10.30 -17.65
C GLY A 186 -0.08 -11.41 -18.66
N VAL A 187 0.79 -12.39 -18.52
CA VAL A 187 0.81 -13.61 -19.32
C VAL A 187 1.00 -14.78 -18.36
N ALA A 188 0.16 -15.78 -18.50
CA ALA A 188 0.22 -17.04 -17.78
C ALA A 188 0.49 -18.20 -18.75
N TYR A 189 1.37 -19.09 -18.36
CA TYR A 189 1.72 -20.28 -19.12
C TYR A 189 1.62 -21.50 -18.21
N VAL A 190 1.03 -22.58 -18.73
CA VAL A 190 0.93 -23.87 -18.06
C VAL A 190 1.38 -24.97 -19.02
N HIS A 191 2.33 -25.79 -18.57
CA HIS A 191 2.72 -27.03 -19.21
C HIS A 191 2.15 -28.21 -18.42
N GLU A 192 1.45 -29.09 -19.10
CA GLU A 192 0.86 -30.29 -18.52
C GLU A 192 1.47 -31.50 -19.21
N ASP A 193 2.03 -32.44 -18.43
CA ASP A 193 2.60 -33.66 -18.94
C ASP A 193 1.54 -34.58 -19.54
N GLU A 194 1.94 -35.45 -20.45
CA GLU A 194 1.05 -36.45 -21.00
C GLU A 194 0.46 -37.32 -19.89
N LYS A 195 -0.84 -37.57 -19.99
CA LYS A 195 -1.58 -38.34 -18.98
C LYS A 195 -1.31 -39.83 -19.14
N VAL A 196 -0.66 -40.41 -18.17
CA VAL A 196 -0.46 -41.86 -18.06
C VAL A 196 -1.79 -42.56 -17.67
N ARG A 197 -2.64 -41.85 -16.91
CA ARG A 197 -3.98 -42.29 -16.50
C ARG A 197 -5.01 -41.18 -16.70
N MET A 198 -6.22 -41.53 -17.10
CA MET A 198 -7.32 -40.55 -17.15
C MET A 198 -7.53 -39.89 -15.78
N GLY A 199 -7.54 -38.60 -15.78
CA GLY A 199 -7.75 -37.77 -14.57
C GLY A 199 -6.52 -37.50 -13.73
N ASN A 200 -5.37 -38.11 -14.02
CA ASN A 200 -4.11 -37.81 -13.34
C ASN A 200 -3.19 -37.03 -14.27
N SER A 201 -2.72 -35.89 -13.84
CA SER A 201 -1.76 -35.07 -14.57
C SER A 201 -0.80 -34.38 -13.62
N SER A 202 0.36 -34.04 -14.13
CA SER A 202 1.32 -33.19 -13.45
C SER A 202 1.89 -32.20 -14.46
N GLY A 203 2.48 -31.14 -13.95
CA GLY A 203 3.08 -30.14 -14.82
C GLY A 203 3.69 -28.99 -14.03
N TRP A 204 4.04 -27.96 -14.77
CA TRP A 204 4.58 -26.73 -14.21
C TRP A 204 3.89 -25.51 -14.84
N TYR A 205 4.01 -24.39 -14.19
CA TYR A 205 3.47 -23.14 -14.66
C TYR A 205 4.41 -21.98 -14.34
N ALA A 206 4.34 -20.97 -15.18
CA ALA A 206 5.08 -19.73 -15.00
C ALA A 206 4.30 -18.57 -15.59
N GLY A 207 4.50 -17.41 -15.05
CA GLY A 207 3.85 -16.20 -15.55
C GLY A 207 4.50 -14.94 -15.04
N ALA A 208 4.10 -13.84 -15.65
CA ALA A 208 4.51 -12.50 -15.26
C ALA A 208 3.30 -11.57 -15.31
N VAL A 209 3.27 -10.61 -14.39
CA VAL A 209 2.21 -9.61 -14.30
C VAL A 209 2.81 -8.27 -13.92
N THR A 210 2.30 -7.21 -14.54
CA THR A 210 2.52 -5.82 -14.11
C THR A 210 1.21 -5.26 -13.62
N ASN A 211 1.19 -4.76 -12.39
CA ASN A 211 0.00 -4.19 -11.77
C ASN A 211 0.26 -2.72 -11.40
N ARG A 212 -0.58 -1.83 -11.90
CA ARG A 212 -0.50 -0.39 -11.65
C ARG A 212 -1.53 0.02 -10.64
N PHE A 213 -1.07 0.52 -9.50
CA PHE A 213 -1.90 1.06 -8.43
C PHE A 213 -1.93 2.59 -8.51
N ARG A 214 -3.14 3.12 -8.48
CA ARG A 214 -3.39 4.56 -8.38
C ARG A 214 -4.14 4.83 -7.09
N PHE A 215 -3.46 5.46 -6.16
CA PHE A 215 -4.03 5.79 -4.86
C PHE A 215 -5.03 6.93 -4.97
N LYS A 216 -6.05 6.88 -4.11
CA LYS A 216 -7.05 7.94 -3.97
C LYS A 216 -6.66 8.97 -2.91
N ASP A 217 -5.39 9.26 -2.80
CA ASP A 217 -4.82 10.32 -1.97
C ASP A 217 -4.87 11.68 -2.67
N LEU A 218 -4.60 12.75 -1.95
CA LEU A 218 -4.61 14.11 -2.51
C LEU A 218 -3.52 14.28 -3.58
N GLY A 219 -2.35 13.73 -3.35
CA GLY A 219 -1.21 13.83 -4.25
C GLY A 219 -1.31 12.94 -5.50
N LYS A 220 -2.27 12.01 -5.54
CA LYS A 220 -2.40 11.01 -6.62
C LYS A 220 -1.14 10.17 -6.77
N SER A 221 -0.71 9.57 -5.69
CA SER A 221 0.40 8.61 -5.65
C SER A 221 0.13 7.40 -6.53
N ARG A 222 1.20 6.77 -7.00
CA ARG A 222 1.07 5.55 -7.78
C ARG A 222 2.22 4.59 -7.51
N GLU A 223 1.95 3.30 -7.71
CA GLU A 223 2.92 2.24 -7.65
C GLU A 223 2.77 1.31 -8.84
N ASP A 224 3.88 0.93 -9.44
CA ASP A 224 3.94 -0.11 -10.46
C ASP A 224 4.64 -1.34 -9.86
N GLN A 225 3.93 -2.46 -9.80
CA GLN A 225 4.47 -3.75 -9.35
C GLN A 225 4.63 -4.68 -10.55
N THR A 226 5.81 -5.27 -10.69
CA THR A 226 6.05 -6.34 -11.67
C THR A 226 6.44 -7.59 -10.91
N MET A 227 5.73 -8.69 -11.13
CA MET A 227 5.93 -9.95 -10.45
C MET A 227 6.09 -11.08 -11.45
N ILE A 228 7.03 -11.96 -11.17
CA ILE A 228 7.16 -13.25 -11.84
C ILE A 228 6.84 -14.36 -10.85
N LYS A 229 6.18 -15.40 -11.33
CA LYS A 229 5.76 -16.54 -10.53
C LYS A 229 6.00 -17.83 -11.31
N ALA A 230 6.52 -18.85 -10.65
CA ALA A 230 6.72 -20.18 -11.22
C ALA A 230 6.38 -21.26 -10.19
N GLY A 231 5.80 -22.35 -10.64
CA GLY A 231 5.37 -23.42 -9.76
C GLY A 231 5.17 -24.75 -10.48
N ILE A 232 4.80 -25.72 -9.69
CA ILE A 232 4.48 -27.09 -10.11
C ILE A 232 3.12 -27.48 -9.58
N PHE A 233 2.45 -28.40 -10.27
CA PHE A 233 1.16 -28.91 -9.83
C PHE A 233 1.00 -30.40 -10.14
N LYS A 234 0.07 -31.00 -9.42
CA LYS A 234 -0.39 -32.37 -9.67
C LYS A 234 -1.90 -32.41 -9.51
N THR A 235 -2.58 -33.05 -10.46
CA THR A 235 -4.00 -33.32 -10.41
C THR A 235 -4.19 -34.84 -10.31
N MET A 236 -5.03 -35.27 -9.38
CA MET A 236 -5.35 -36.66 -9.13
C MET A 236 -6.86 -36.83 -9.17
N SER A 237 -7.30 -37.97 -9.76
CA SER A 237 -8.71 -38.32 -9.78
C SER A 237 -8.87 -39.71 -9.10
N PRO A 238 -8.92 -39.74 -7.76
CA PRO A 238 -8.95 -40.99 -7.03
C PRO A 238 -10.23 -41.78 -7.21
N LYS A 239 -11.31 -41.11 -7.58
CA LYS A 239 -12.59 -41.74 -7.89
C LYS A 239 -13.17 -41.16 -9.19
N LYS A 240 -13.42 -42.04 -10.14
CA LYS A 240 -14.09 -41.70 -11.41
C LYS A 240 -14.99 -42.84 -11.81
N ASP A 241 -16.28 -42.56 -11.96
CA ASP A 241 -17.29 -43.49 -12.44
C ASP A 241 -18.20 -42.82 -13.48
N TYR A 242 -19.22 -43.49 -13.91
CA TYR A 242 -20.18 -42.98 -14.91
C TYR A 242 -20.92 -41.72 -14.40
N ASN A 243 -21.16 -41.62 -13.08
CA ASN A 243 -21.98 -40.57 -12.50
C ASN A 243 -21.15 -39.34 -12.08
N GLY A 244 -19.83 -39.47 -12.02
CA GLY A 244 -18.98 -38.35 -11.61
C GLY A 244 -17.50 -38.68 -11.42
N ALA A 245 -16.75 -37.66 -11.08
CA ALA A 245 -15.31 -37.77 -10.81
C ALA A 245 -14.90 -36.85 -9.67
N LEU A 246 -14.19 -37.41 -8.71
CA LEU A 246 -13.49 -36.65 -7.70
C LEU A 246 -12.15 -36.18 -8.28
N GLN A 247 -11.86 -34.89 -8.18
CA GLN A 247 -10.62 -34.30 -8.67
C GLN A 247 -9.95 -33.50 -7.55
N TRP A 248 -8.69 -33.79 -7.32
CA TRP A 248 -7.87 -33.11 -6.34
C TRP A 248 -6.63 -32.53 -7.01
N THR A 249 -6.46 -31.21 -6.92
CA THR A 249 -5.32 -30.49 -7.48
C THR A 249 -4.50 -29.87 -6.35
N VAL A 250 -3.21 -30.14 -6.36
CA VAL A 250 -2.22 -29.52 -5.47
C VAL A 250 -1.25 -28.73 -6.33
N ALA A 251 -1.03 -27.47 -5.98
CA ALA A 251 -0.11 -26.59 -6.69
C ALA A 251 0.73 -25.80 -5.71
N GLY A 252 2.01 -25.70 -6.00
CA GLY A 252 2.95 -24.88 -5.21
C GLY A 252 3.79 -24.01 -6.10
N ASP A 253 4.04 -22.76 -5.68
CA ASP A 253 4.82 -21.80 -6.46
C ASP A 253 5.68 -20.89 -5.57
N VAL A 254 6.61 -20.23 -6.23
CA VAL A 254 7.43 -19.16 -5.68
C VAL A 254 7.28 -17.92 -6.54
N PHE A 255 7.42 -16.76 -5.96
CA PHE A 255 7.36 -15.50 -6.68
C PHE A 255 8.44 -14.52 -6.23
N ALA A 256 8.78 -13.63 -7.14
CA ALA A 256 9.61 -12.46 -6.90
C ALA A 256 9.04 -11.26 -7.65
N GLY A 257 9.17 -10.10 -7.04
CA GLY A 257 8.65 -8.86 -7.61
C GLY A 257 9.57 -7.68 -7.41
N ILE A 258 9.44 -6.72 -8.30
CA ILE A 258 10.06 -5.40 -8.20
C ILE A 258 8.95 -4.34 -8.23
N ASN A 259 9.03 -3.38 -7.32
CA ASN A 259 7.99 -2.38 -7.12
C ASN A 259 8.60 -0.99 -7.16
N ASN A 260 7.98 -0.11 -7.94
CA ASN A 260 8.36 1.29 -8.07
C ASN A 260 7.23 2.16 -7.51
N MET A 261 7.50 2.81 -6.39
CA MET A 261 6.57 3.73 -5.74
C MET A 261 6.92 5.17 -6.08
N LYS A 262 5.92 5.93 -6.47
CA LYS A 262 5.96 7.39 -6.56
C LYS A 262 4.94 7.94 -5.56
N ARG A 263 5.42 8.23 -4.37
CA ARG A 263 4.63 8.83 -3.31
C ARG A 263 4.56 10.33 -3.55
N LYS A 264 3.33 10.86 -3.65
CA LYS A 264 3.06 12.28 -3.78
C LYS A 264 2.24 12.76 -2.60
N PHE A 265 2.60 13.89 -2.06
CA PHE A 265 1.94 14.43 -0.89
C PHE A 265 1.77 15.94 -0.98
N TRP A 266 0.63 16.38 -0.51
CA TRP A 266 0.19 17.77 -0.57
C TRP A 266 0.64 18.54 0.66
N ILE A 267 1.37 19.64 0.46
CA ILE A 267 1.82 20.51 1.54
C ILE A 267 1.34 21.92 1.24
N VAL A 268 0.39 22.38 2.02
CA VAL A 268 -0.23 23.72 1.93
C VAL A 268 -0.90 23.96 0.58
N ASP A 269 -0.15 24.27 -0.44
CA ASP A 269 -0.64 24.62 -1.79
C ASP A 269 0.16 23.97 -2.93
N ASP A 270 1.05 23.05 -2.60
CA ASP A 270 1.94 22.41 -3.56
C ASP A 270 2.09 20.92 -3.31
N THR A 271 2.40 20.18 -4.36
CA THR A 271 2.62 18.73 -4.30
C THR A 271 4.11 18.42 -4.35
N PHE A 272 4.57 17.68 -3.35
CA PHE A 272 5.94 17.16 -3.27
C PHE A 272 5.93 15.65 -3.54
N GLU A 273 7.09 15.10 -3.85
CA GLU A 273 7.19 13.68 -4.15
C GLU A 273 8.42 13.03 -3.56
N ALA A 274 8.33 11.73 -3.32
CA ALA A 274 9.45 10.86 -3.03
C ALA A 274 9.26 9.52 -3.76
N LYS A 275 10.36 8.92 -4.19
CA LYS A 275 10.36 7.69 -4.99
C LYS A 275 11.17 6.60 -4.33
N SER A 276 10.69 5.38 -4.46
CA SER A 276 11.39 4.19 -4.01
C SER A 276 11.25 3.04 -4.99
N THR A 277 12.23 2.15 -4.96
CA THR A 277 12.18 0.83 -5.59
C THR A 277 12.46 -0.20 -4.51
N TYR A 278 11.58 -1.18 -4.38
CA TYR A 278 11.73 -2.26 -3.41
C TYR A 278 11.32 -3.60 -4.00
N HIS A 279 11.68 -4.69 -3.33
CA HIS A 279 11.49 -6.04 -3.81
C HIS A 279 10.56 -6.83 -2.90
N THR A 280 9.80 -7.74 -3.52
CA THR A 280 8.94 -8.70 -2.84
C THR A 280 9.31 -10.11 -3.26
N TYR A 281 9.06 -11.07 -2.39
CA TYR A 281 9.25 -12.49 -2.68
C TYR A 281 8.38 -13.33 -1.76
N GLY A 282 8.14 -14.57 -2.15
CA GLY A 282 7.36 -15.48 -1.34
C GLY A 282 7.09 -16.80 -2.02
N ALA A 283 6.25 -17.59 -1.38
CA ALA A 283 5.84 -18.91 -1.83
C ALA A 283 4.37 -19.16 -1.47
N ALA A 284 3.71 -19.98 -2.25
CA ALA A 284 2.32 -20.33 -2.03
C ALA A 284 2.05 -21.80 -2.28
N LEU A 285 1.03 -22.32 -1.60
CA LEU A 285 0.50 -23.67 -1.77
C LEU A 285 -1.02 -23.58 -1.90
N LYS A 286 -1.58 -24.20 -2.95
CA LYS A 286 -3.03 -24.28 -3.16
C LYS A 286 -3.46 -25.71 -3.26
N ASN A 287 -4.51 -26.07 -2.52
CA ASN A 287 -5.24 -27.32 -2.65
C ASN A 287 -6.66 -27.04 -3.11
N GLU A 288 -7.13 -27.76 -4.10
CA GLU A 288 -8.51 -27.70 -4.56
C GLU A 288 -9.08 -29.08 -4.73
N LEU A 289 -10.23 -29.34 -4.12
CA LEU A 289 -10.98 -30.57 -4.20
C LEU A 289 -12.35 -30.26 -4.78
N GLY A 290 -12.70 -30.93 -5.87
CA GLY A 290 -14.00 -30.79 -6.52
C GLY A 290 -14.58 -32.12 -6.94
N TYR A 291 -15.90 -32.20 -6.96
CA TYR A 291 -16.61 -33.36 -7.43
C TYR A 291 -17.48 -33.02 -8.63
N ASP A 292 -17.12 -33.54 -9.82
CA ASP A 292 -17.90 -33.35 -11.04
C ASP A 292 -19.08 -34.32 -11.02
N ILE A 293 -20.30 -33.79 -10.92
CA ILE A 293 -21.54 -34.53 -10.96
C ILE A 293 -22.10 -34.44 -12.39
N ARG A 294 -22.18 -35.56 -13.08
CA ARG A 294 -22.81 -35.62 -14.39
C ARG A 294 -24.33 -35.66 -14.21
N MET A 295 -25.01 -34.57 -14.49
CA MET A 295 -26.47 -34.47 -14.40
C MET A 295 -27.16 -35.00 -15.67
N SER A 296 -26.51 -34.79 -16.82
CA SER A 296 -26.96 -35.30 -18.12
C SER A 296 -25.75 -35.45 -19.05
N GLU A 297 -25.98 -35.89 -20.30
CA GLU A 297 -24.89 -35.98 -21.28
C GLU A 297 -24.22 -34.64 -21.59
N ARG A 298 -24.91 -33.52 -21.35
CA ARG A 298 -24.45 -32.15 -21.67
C ARG A 298 -24.29 -31.26 -20.48
N THR A 299 -24.77 -31.67 -19.30
CA THR A 299 -24.86 -30.83 -18.13
C THR A 299 -24.07 -31.44 -16.99
N HIS A 300 -23.15 -30.63 -16.42
CA HIS A 300 -22.34 -31.00 -15.27
C HIS A 300 -22.45 -29.97 -14.17
N LEU A 301 -22.45 -30.42 -12.93
CA LEU A 301 -22.39 -29.58 -11.72
C LEU A 301 -21.19 -30.01 -10.91
N ARG A 302 -20.36 -29.03 -10.49
CA ARG A 302 -19.16 -29.31 -9.73
C ARG A 302 -19.11 -28.44 -8.46
N PRO A 303 -19.52 -28.95 -7.30
CA PRO A 303 -19.16 -28.36 -6.04
C PRO A 303 -17.66 -28.53 -5.80
N PHE A 304 -17.02 -27.49 -5.21
CA PHE A 304 -15.60 -27.54 -4.91
C PHE A 304 -15.27 -26.76 -3.63
N GLY A 305 -14.16 -27.14 -3.01
CA GLY A 305 -13.52 -26.41 -1.95
C GLY A 305 -12.03 -26.23 -2.25
N ALA A 306 -11.46 -25.10 -1.87
CA ALA A 306 -10.06 -24.82 -2.05
C ALA A 306 -9.47 -24.15 -0.81
N LEU A 307 -8.20 -24.36 -0.59
CA LEU A 307 -7.42 -23.68 0.44
C LEU A 307 -6.12 -23.20 -0.18
N LYS A 308 -5.88 -21.90 -0.12
CA LYS A 308 -4.63 -21.28 -0.54
C LYS A 308 -3.90 -20.69 0.64
N MET A 309 -2.64 -21.05 0.80
CA MET A 309 -1.73 -20.47 1.77
C MET A 309 -0.59 -19.80 1.05
N GLU A 310 -0.30 -18.53 1.39
CA GLU A 310 0.77 -17.76 0.79
C GLU A 310 1.57 -17.04 1.86
N TYR A 311 2.87 -17.24 1.85
CA TYR A 311 3.83 -16.44 2.59
C TYR A 311 4.48 -15.46 1.64
N GLY A 312 4.51 -14.18 2.01
CA GLY A 312 5.21 -13.15 1.26
C GLY A 312 5.94 -12.19 2.17
N ARG A 313 6.94 -11.53 1.62
CA ARG A 313 7.75 -10.55 2.31
C ARG A 313 8.19 -9.46 1.35
N PHE A 314 8.24 -8.23 1.82
CA PHE A 314 8.99 -7.15 1.18
C PHE A 314 10.23 -6.81 2.00
N ASN A 315 11.33 -6.48 1.33
CA ASN A 315 12.53 -6.01 1.98
C ASN A 315 12.42 -4.53 2.36
N ASP A 316 13.40 -4.00 3.07
CA ASP A 316 13.41 -2.60 3.47
C ASP A 316 13.18 -1.67 2.28
N VAL A 317 12.23 -0.76 2.44
CA VAL A 317 11.95 0.30 1.47
C VAL A 317 12.77 1.53 1.84
N LYS A 318 13.56 2.03 0.90
CA LYS A 318 14.35 3.24 1.08
C LYS A 318 14.07 4.19 -0.06
N GLU A 319 13.37 5.26 0.23
CA GLU A 319 13.15 6.31 -0.75
C GLU A 319 14.49 6.96 -1.11
N ASN A 320 14.82 6.95 -2.39
CA ASN A 320 16.15 7.34 -2.87
C ASN A 320 16.16 8.70 -3.57
N SER A 321 14.99 9.26 -3.85
CA SER A 321 14.85 10.59 -4.44
C SER A 321 13.61 11.29 -3.90
N GLY A 322 13.58 12.62 -4.01
CA GLY A 322 12.47 13.43 -3.58
C GLY A 322 12.68 14.10 -2.22
N GLN A 323 11.60 14.58 -1.62
CA GLN A 323 11.58 15.40 -0.43
C GLN A 323 11.05 14.61 0.77
N VAL A 324 11.57 14.86 1.96
CA VAL A 324 11.19 14.13 3.19
C VAL A 324 11.14 12.63 2.94
N ARG A 325 12.27 12.08 2.56
CA ARG A 325 12.39 10.67 2.19
C ARG A 325 12.13 9.79 3.40
N LEU A 326 11.38 8.72 3.19
CA LEU A 326 11.06 7.74 4.20
C LEU A 326 11.83 6.45 4.00
N GLN A 327 11.97 5.72 5.09
CA GLN A 327 12.39 4.33 5.13
C GLN A 327 11.29 3.51 5.77
N VAL A 328 10.94 2.39 5.16
CA VAL A 328 9.95 1.45 5.70
C VAL A 328 10.66 0.14 6.01
N LYS A 329 10.48 -0.38 7.20
CA LYS A 329 11.09 -1.63 7.64
C LYS A 329 10.45 -2.80 6.92
N GLY A 330 11.27 -3.70 6.37
CA GLY A 330 10.81 -4.92 5.73
C GLY A 330 9.88 -5.72 6.65
N ASN A 331 8.81 -6.26 6.07
CA ASN A 331 7.79 -7.00 6.80
C ASN A 331 7.20 -8.11 5.93
N ASP A 332 6.53 -9.04 6.55
CA ASP A 332 5.95 -10.20 5.90
C ASP A 332 4.42 -10.27 6.09
N TYR A 333 3.82 -11.24 5.42
CA TYR A 333 2.43 -11.62 5.61
C TYR A 333 2.26 -13.11 5.40
N PHE A 334 1.22 -13.65 5.98
CA PHE A 334 0.77 -15.02 5.76
C PHE A 334 -0.71 -15.01 5.45
N SER A 335 -1.04 -15.22 4.19
CA SER A 335 -2.42 -15.28 3.70
C SER A 335 -2.93 -16.71 3.76
N VAL A 336 -4.13 -16.91 4.29
CA VAL A 336 -4.85 -18.19 4.29
C VAL A 336 -6.25 -17.92 3.78
N LYS A 337 -6.56 -18.44 2.59
CA LYS A 337 -7.84 -18.21 1.90
C LYS A 337 -8.57 -19.53 1.64
N PRO A 338 -9.49 -19.93 2.50
CA PRO A 338 -10.48 -20.93 2.16
C PRO A 338 -11.47 -20.39 1.15
N GLU A 339 -11.82 -21.22 0.17
CA GLU A 339 -12.82 -20.94 -0.86
C GLU A 339 -13.76 -22.11 -0.97
N THR A 340 -15.03 -21.84 -1.17
CA THR A 340 -16.06 -22.84 -1.49
C THR A 340 -16.95 -22.31 -2.58
N GLY A 341 -17.35 -23.17 -3.48
CA GLY A 341 -18.14 -22.77 -4.63
C GLY A 341 -18.80 -23.91 -5.35
N VAL A 342 -19.58 -23.53 -6.35
CA VAL A 342 -20.27 -24.42 -7.27
C VAL A 342 -20.05 -23.93 -8.68
N GLU A 343 -19.74 -24.87 -9.57
CA GLU A 343 -19.57 -24.62 -10.99
C GLU A 343 -20.60 -25.41 -11.77
N PHE A 344 -21.18 -24.76 -12.77
CA PHE A 344 -22.11 -25.36 -13.72
C PHE A 344 -21.51 -25.32 -15.12
N LYS A 345 -21.60 -26.42 -15.86
CA LYS A 345 -21.10 -26.50 -17.23
C LYS A 345 -22.14 -27.14 -18.15
N TYR A 346 -22.40 -26.47 -19.26
CA TYR A 346 -23.24 -26.97 -20.36
C TYR A 346 -22.43 -27.05 -21.64
N VAL A 347 -22.46 -28.21 -22.29
CA VAL A 347 -21.76 -28.48 -23.55
C VAL A 347 -22.75 -28.73 -24.65
N GLN A 348 -22.78 -27.89 -25.69
CA GLN A 348 -23.62 -28.01 -26.86
C GLN A 348 -22.77 -28.38 -28.09
N PRO A 349 -22.92 -29.55 -28.66
CA PRO A 349 -22.32 -29.86 -29.97
C PRO A 349 -22.86 -28.94 -31.06
N LEU A 350 -22.01 -28.29 -31.81
CA LEU A 350 -22.34 -27.42 -32.93
C LEU A 350 -22.10 -28.12 -34.29
N ALA A 351 -20.97 -28.84 -34.38
CA ALA A 351 -20.54 -29.56 -35.57
C ALA A 351 -19.64 -30.73 -35.19
N VAL A 352 -19.20 -31.51 -36.16
CA VAL A 352 -18.23 -32.59 -35.95
C VAL A 352 -16.95 -32.00 -35.34
N LYS A 353 -16.60 -32.43 -34.13
CA LYS A 353 -15.44 -31.95 -33.33
C LYS A 353 -15.52 -30.48 -32.89
N THR A 354 -16.71 -29.88 -32.94
CA THR A 354 -16.90 -28.49 -32.46
C THR A 354 -17.98 -28.43 -31.39
N ASN A 355 -17.63 -27.98 -30.20
CA ASN A 355 -18.55 -27.85 -29.09
C ASN A 355 -18.59 -26.40 -28.58
N LEU A 356 -19.77 -25.93 -28.24
CA LEU A 356 -19.96 -24.73 -27.46
C LEU A 356 -20.03 -25.11 -25.98
N THR A 357 -19.17 -24.57 -25.18
CA THR A 357 -19.14 -24.77 -23.72
C THR A 357 -19.52 -23.49 -23.01
N VAL A 358 -20.52 -23.55 -22.15
CA VAL A 358 -20.92 -22.46 -21.27
C VAL A 358 -20.69 -22.90 -19.83
N GLY A 359 -19.88 -22.15 -19.11
CA GLY A 359 -19.54 -22.36 -17.69
C GLY A 359 -19.97 -21.20 -16.81
N LEU A 360 -20.61 -21.50 -15.71
CA LEU A 360 -20.97 -20.56 -14.66
C LEU A 360 -20.30 -20.99 -13.35
N THR A 361 -19.66 -20.08 -12.66
CA THR A 361 -19.06 -20.33 -11.35
C THR A 361 -19.57 -19.32 -10.35
N ALA A 362 -20.01 -19.79 -9.20
CA ALA A 362 -20.32 -18.98 -8.04
C ALA A 362 -19.50 -19.50 -6.86
N ALA A 363 -18.71 -18.64 -6.25
CA ALA A 363 -17.82 -19.02 -5.15
C ALA A 363 -17.73 -17.92 -4.10
N TYR A 364 -17.35 -18.32 -2.91
CA TYR A 364 -17.05 -17.42 -1.79
C TYR A 364 -15.68 -17.75 -1.22
N GLU A 365 -14.84 -16.73 -1.09
CA GLU A 365 -13.50 -16.80 -0.53
C GLU A 365 -13.39 -15.87 0.68
N ASN A 366 -12.67 -16.27 1.70
CA ASN A 366 -12.42 -15.44 2.87
C ASN A 366 -10.94 -15.46 3.25
N GLU A 367 -10.40 -14.30 3.66
CA GLU A 367 -9.05 -14.20 4.23
C GLU A 367 -9.12 -14.44 5.74
N ILE A 368 -8.50 -15.50 6.23
CA ILE A 368 -8.43 -15.85 7.65
C ILE A 368 -7.02 -15.78 8.23
N GLY A 369 -6.02 -15.48 7.40
CA GLY A 369 -4.63 -15.31 7.80
C GLY A 369 -4.32 -13.88 8.25
N LYS A 370 -3.04 -13.54 8.29
CA LYS A 370 -2.52 -12.21 8.61
C LYS A 370 -1.93 -11.57 7.36
N LEU A 371 -2.79 -10.90 6.60
CA LEU A 371 -2.39 -10.15 5.43
C LEU A 371 -1.84 -8.75 5.79
N GLN A 372 -2.22 -8.22 6.94
CA GLN A 372 -1.83 -6.91 7.44
C GLN A 372 -1.07 -7.07 8.77
N ASN A 373 0.23 -6.79 8.78
CA ASN A 373 1.09 -6.94 9.97
C ASN A 373 1.51 -5.62 10.62
N GLY A 374 0.99 -4.49 10.13
CA GLY A 374 1.40 -3.17 10.62
C GLY A 374 2.85 -2.85 10.25
N ASN A 375 3.05 -1.92 9.34
CA ASN A 375 4.37 -1.52 8.87
C ASN A 375 4.92 -0.37 9.71
N GLN A 376 6.23 -0.30 9.83
CA GLN A 376 6.93 0.78 10.51
C GLN A 376 7.74 1.60 9.53
N ALA A 377 7.67 2.92 9.69
CA ALA A 377 8.40 3.88 8.88
C ALA A 377 9.21 4.84 9.74
N ARG A 378 10.18 5.49 9.16
CA ARG A 378 10.90 6.62 9.75
C ARG A 378 11.37 7.57 8.66
N VAL A 379 11.64 8.81 9.04
CA VAL A 379 12.29 9.75 8.15
C VAL A 379 13.72 9.28 7.90
N ARG A 380 14.10 9.10 6.65
CA ARG A 380 15.42 8.61 6.26
C ARG A 380 16.50 9.66 6.52
N TYR A 381 17.70 9.21 6.82
CA TYR A 381 18.88 10.04 7.15
C TYR A 381 18.73 10.79 8.49
N THR A 382 17.99 10.21 9.42
CA THR A 382 17.79 10.75 10.76
C THR A 382 18.05 9.69 11.82
N THR A 383 18.18 10.13 13.07
CA THR A 383 18.31 9.27 14.25
C THR A 383 16.97 9.02 14.95
N ALA A 384 15.88 9.57 14.41
CA ALA A 384 14.56 9.43 14.96
C ALA A 384 14.09 7.97 15.00
N ASP A 385 13.30 7.63 16.00
CA ASP A 385 12.72 6.30 16.13
C ASP A 385 11.68 6.01 15.05
N TRP A 386 11.39 4.71 14.87
CA TRP A 386 10.35 4.25 14.00
C TRP A 386 8.97 4.67 14.52
N TYR A 387 8.05 4.94 13.62
CA TYR A 387 6.63 5.12 13.92
C TYR A 387 5.80 4.08 13.15
N ASN A 388 4.67 3.72 13.72
CA ASN A 388 3.77 2.73 13.12
C ASN A 388 2.88 3.40 12.08
N LEU A 389 2.77 2.79 10.92
CA LEU A 389 1.71 3.06 9.96
C LEU A 389 0.43 2.36 10.42
N GLU A 390 -0.71 2.85 9.95
CA GLU A 390 -1.99 2.27 10.29
C GLU A 390 -2.11 0.83 9.77
N LYS A 391 -2.89 0.04 10.48
CA LYS A 391 -3.22 -1.33 10.15
C LYS A 391 -4.72 -1.44 9.94
N GLU A 392 -5.16 -2.26 8.99
CA GLU A 392 -6.58 -2.56 8.83
C GLU A 392 -7.19 -3.07 10.15
N LYS A 393 -8.35 -2.55 10.48
CA LYS A 393 -9.07 -2.94 11.70
C LYS A 393 -9.56 -4.38 11.64
N GLU A 394 -9.90 -4.84 10.44
CA GLU A 394 -10.35 -6.21 10.20
C GLU A 394 -9.44 -6.87 9.15
N ASP A 395 -8.68 -7.87 9.58
CA ASP A 395 -7.84 -8.68 8.68
C ASP A 395 -8.67 -9.62 7.78
N ARG A 396 -9.94 -9.82 8.12
CA ARG A 396 -10.83 -10.79 7.47
C ARG A 396 -11.70 -10.12 6.45
N ARG A 397 -11.54 -10.52 5.20
CA ARG A 397 -12.39 -10.04 4.10
C ARG A 397 -12.93 -11.21 3.31
N GLY A 398 -14.26 -11.29 3.28
CA GLY A 398 -14.98 -12.18 2.39
C GLY A 398 -15.11 -11.58 1.01
N ASN A 399 -14.98 -12.41 -0.02
CA ASN A 399 -15.14 -12.03 -1.42
C ASN A 399 -16.02 -13.04 -2.15
N GLY A 400 -17.12 -12.56 -2.73
CA GLY A 400 -17.95 -13.32 -3.64
C GLY A 400 -17.37 -13.26 -5.04
N LYS A 401 -17.34 -14.41 -5.73
CA LYS A 401 -16.88 -14.55 -7.10
C LYS A 401 -18.00 -15.07 -7.96
N PHE A 402 -18.16 -14.46 -9.12
CA PHE A 402 -19.08 -14.94 -10.14
C PHE A 402 -18.38 -14.85 -11.50
N ASP A 403 -18.23 -16.00 -12.17
CA ASP A 403 -17.58 -16.10 -13.46
C ASP A 403 -18.51 -16.71 -14.49
N LEU A 404 -18.49 -16.13 -15.68
CA LEU A 404 -19.13 -16.69 -16.87
C LEU A 404 -18.04 -16.95 -17.91
N ASN A 405 -17.93 -18.21 -18.34
CA ASN A 405 -17.03 -18.63 -19.40
C ASN A 405 -17.81 -19.17 -20.59
N ILE A 406 -17.49 -18.71 -21.77
CA ILE A 406 -18.03 -19.21 -23.03
C ILE A 406 -16.86 -19.56 -23.93
N GLY A 407 -16.82 -20.81 -24.38
CA GLY A 407 -15.75 -21.30 -25.25
C GLY A 407 -16.33 -22.12 -26.42
N VAL A 408 -15.59 -22.13 -27.51
CA VAL A 408 -15.83 -22.97 -28.68
C VAL A 408 -14.55 -23.76 -28.92
N ASP A 409 -14.66 -25.11 -28.88
CA ASP A 409 -13.54 -26.04 -29.09
C ASP A 409 -13.72 -26.80 -30.42
#